data_dde706bbd601822e7d371538c59df3d6
#
_entry.id   dde706bbd601822e7d371538c59df3d6
#
_cell.length_a   1.000
_cell.length_b   1.000
_cell.length_c   1.000
_cell.angle_alpha   90.00
_cell.angle_beta   90.00
_cell.angle_gamma   90.00
#
_symmetry.space_group_name_H-M   'P 1'
#
loop_
_entity.id
_entity.type
_entity.pdbx_description
1 polymer ?
#
loop_
_entity_poly.entity_id
_entity_poly.type
_entity_poly.pdbx_seq_one_letter_code
_entity_poly.pdbx_strand_id
1 'polypeptide(L)'
;RLQLYSNLVYGAQGLQYFTYWTPAGDSFYDYQHGSIGLDGKRTEVYDLVKDMNAEIRSIAGIFLGAKVLSVRHTGSVIPRGTTRLTTLPEKVKVLDTHGYGAIISLLENGGKKYLAIVNRSLMDTMELTFYADPSVKRVLKDGSLVSAESYTATLLISPGDILIYLLEK
;
A
#
# COMPACT_ATOMS: atom_id res chain seq x y z
N ARG A 1 -4.35 3.35 6.51
CA ARG A 1 -3.88 2.91 5.16
C ARG A 1 -2.37 2.68 5.16
N LEU A 2 -1.56 3.69 5.39
CA LEU A 2 -0.10 3.60 5.27
C LEU A 2 0.48 2.41 6.04
N GLN A 3 0.13 2.25 7.31
CA GLN A 3 0.64 1.17 8.15
C GLN A 3 0.31 -0.22 7.59
N LEU A 4 -0.91 -0.41 7.11
CA LEU A 4 -1.36 -1.70 6.58
C LEU A 4 -0.67 -2.02 5.26
N TYR A 5 -0.69 -1.10 4.31
CA TYR A 5 -0.05 -1.32 3.02
C TYR A 5 1.47 -1.42 3.11
N SER A 6 2.12 -0.62 3.97
CA SER A 6 3.56 -0.78 4.21
C SER A 6 3.90 -2.20 4.67
N ASN A 7 3.15 -2.74 5.63
CA ASN A 7 3.39 -4.11 6.11
C ASN A 7 3.22 -5.13 4.97
N LEU A 8 2.15 -5.04 4.19
CA LEU A 8 1.88 -5.98 3.10
C LEU A 8 2.96 -5.95 2.02
N VAL A 9 3.41 -4.75 1.60
CA VAL A 9 4.43 -4.63 0.55
C VAL A 9 5.84 -5.01 1.03
N TYR A 10 6.05 -5.09 2.33
CA TYR A 10 7.25 -5.65 2.95
C TYR A 10 7.12 -7.16 3.21
N GLY A 11 5.99 -7.78 2.87
CA GLY A 11 5.81 -9.23 2.91
C GLY A 11 5.09 -9.77 4.14
N ALA A 12 4.41 -8.91 4.91
CA ALA A 12 3.56 -9.39 6.00
C ALA A 12 2.45 -10.30 5.44
N GLN A 13 2.26 -11.47 6.07
CA GLN A 13 1.28 -12.48 5.68
C GLN A 13 -0.02 -12.37 6.51
N GLY A 14 -0.06 -11.52 7.49
CA GLY A 14 -1.22 -11.23 8.32
C GLY A 14 -1.11 -9.84 8.91
N LEU A 15 -2.26 -9.26 9.21
CA LEU A 15 -2.38 -7.95 9.85
C LEU A 15 -3.13 -8.11 11.16
N GLN A 16 -2.62 -7.51 12.20
CA GLN A 16 -3.22 -7.52 13.51
C GLN A 16 -3.34 -6.08 14.02
N TYR A 17 -4.50 -5.77 14.60
CA TYR A 17 -4.78 -4.46 15.18
C TYR A 17 -4.68 -4.54 16.70
N PHE A 18 -3.98 -3.65 17.31
CA PHE A 18 -4.00 -3.39 18.73
C PHE A 18 -4.70 -2.06 18.99
N THR A 19 -5.91 -2.05 19.52
CA THR A 19 -6.73 -3.20 19.96
C THR A 19 -8.17 -3.03 19.47
N TYR A 20 -8.96 -4.12 19.53
CA TYR A 20 -10.37 -4.07 19.12
C TYR A 20 -11.20 -3.23 20.11
N TRP A 21 -11.02 -3.48 21.40
CA TRP A 21 -11.66 -2.74 22.49
C TRP A 21 -10.65 -1.77 23.12
N THR A 22 -11.03 -0.51 23.29
CA THR A 22 -10.16 0.47 23.95
C THR A 22 -9.98 0.07 25.43
N PRO A 23 -8.75 -0.27 25.87
CA PRO A 23 -8.51 -0.57 27.28
C PRO A 23 -8.72 0.68 28.15
N ALA A 24 -9.06 0.50 29.41
CA ALA A 24 -9.02 1.59 30.38
C ALA A 24 -7.57 2.08 30.53
N GLY A 25 -7.38 3.39 30.50
CA GLY A 25 -6.07 4.00 30.74
C GLY A 25 -5.62 3.83 32.19
N ASP A 26 -4.35 4.03 32.44
CA ASP A 26 -3.74 4.09 33.76
C ASP A 26 -2.83 5.33 33.89
N SER A 27 -2.02 5.40 34.92
CA SER A 27 -1.09 6.55 35.12
C SER A 27 0.04 6.63 34.07
N PHE A 28 0.25 5.60 33.26
CA PHE A 28 1.31 5.54 32.24
C PHE A 28 0.78 5.51 30.82
N TYR A 29 -0.44 4.98 30.61
CA TYR A 29 -1.01 4.76 29.29
C TYR A 29 -2.41 5.34 29.17
N ASP A 30 -2.58 6.22 28.19
CA ASP A 30 -3.88 6.73 27.76
C ASP A 30 -4.23 6.07 26.42
N TYR A 31 -4.99 4.97 26.50
CA TYR A 31 -5.39 4.23 25.30
C TYR A 31 -6.58 4.92 24.64
N GLN A 32 -6.40 5.26 23.38
CA GLN A 32 -7.43 5.91 22.57
C GLN A 32 -7.59 5.19 21.23
N HIS A 33 -8.69 5.49 20.54
CA HIS A 33 -8.92 5.07 19.17
C HIS A 33 -8.95 3.55 18.90
N GLY A 34 -9.36 2.74 19.87
CA GLY A 34 -9.79 1.36 19.59
C GLY A 34 -11.05 1.35 18.71
N SER A 35 -11.33 0.25 18.05
CA SER A 35 -12.55 0.11 17.23
C SER A 35 -13.83 0.20 18.07
N ILE A 36 -13.77 -0.23 19.33
CA ILE A 36 -14.83 -0.11 20.31
C ILE A 36 -14.34 0.78 21.45
N GLY A 37 -15.12 1.78 21.82
CA GLY A 37 -14.84 2.66 22.95
C GLY A 37 -15.08 2.03 24.30
N LEU A 38 -14.68 2.71 25.39
CA LEU A 38 -14.91 2.27 26.78
C LEU A 38 -16.41 2.08 27.11
N ASP A 39 -17.28 2.83 26.44
CA ASP A 39 -18.73 2.74 26.57
C ASP A 39 -19.36 1.58 25.80
N GLY A 40 -18.55 0.73 25.15
CA GLY A 40 -18.98 -0.40 24.33
C GLY A 40 -19.53 -0.02 22.96
N LYS A 41 -19.47 1.25 22.57
CA LYS A 41 -19.94 1.70 21.24
C LYS A 41 -18.82 1.67 20.21
N ARG A 42 -19.23 1.58 18.94
CA ARG A 42 -18.30 1.73 17.82
C ARG A 42 -17.75 3.16 17.77
N THR A 43 -16.45 3.25 17.56
CA THR A 43 -15.78 4.54 17.26
C THR A 43 -15.69 4.75 15.76
N GLU A 44 -15.25 5.92 15.33
CA GLU A 44 -14.94 6.18 13.91
C GLU A 44 -13.90 5.21 13.34
N VAL A 45 -12.98 4.71 14.17
CA VAL A 45 -11.95 3.73 13.77
C VAL A 45 -12.56 2.40 13.34
N TYR A 46 -13.73 2.02 13.89
CA TYR A 46 -14.40 0.78 13.51
C TYR A 46 -14.72 0.73 12.02
N ASP A 47 -15.31 1.78 11.48
CA ASP A 47 -15.68 1.82 10.06
C ASP A 47 -14.45 1.92 9.17
N LEU A 48 -13.43 2.69 9.57
CA LEU A 48 -12.15 2.74 8.86
C LEU A 48 -11.48 1.36 8.76
N VAL A 49 -11.43 0.61 9.86
CA VAL A 49 -10.84 -0.75 9.89
C VAL A 49 -11.69 -1.73 9.08
N LYS A 50 -13.02 -1.64 9.17
CA LYS A 50 -13.94 -2.47 8.40
C LYS A 50 -13.73 -2.30 6.90
N ASP A 51 -13.68 -1.06 6.43
CA ASP A 51 -13.51 -0.74 5.01
C ASP A 51 -12.14 -1.17 4.50
N MET A 52 -11.09 -0.91 5.29
CA MET A 52 -9.73 -1.37 4.99
C MET A 52 -9.64 -2.90 4.91
N ASN A 53 -10.28 -3.61 5.83
CA ASN A 53 -10.29 -5.07 5.81
C ASN A 53 -11.05 -5.63 4.60
N ALA A 54 -12.13 -4.98 4.18
CA ALA A 54 -12.86 -5.37 2.97
C ALA A 54 -12.00 -5.18 1.72
N GLU A 55 -11.34 -4.04 1.60
CA GLU A 55 -10.42 -3.72 0.51
C GLU A 55 -9.25 -4.72 0.45
N ILE A 56 -8.55 -4.93 1.58
CA ILE A 56 -7.43 -5.86 1.65
C ILE A 56 -7.87 -7.29 1.32
N ARG A 57 -9.04 -7.73 1.76
CA ARG A 57 -9.57 -9.06 1.44
C ARG A 57 -9.75 -9.25 -0.05
N SER A 58 -10.21 -8.24 -0.78
CA SER A 58 -10.40 -8.31 -2.23
C SER A 58 -9.10 -8.48 -3.00
N ILE A 59 -7.99 -7.98 -2.47
CA ILE A 59 -6.66 -8.05 -3.09
C ILE A 59 -5.71 -9.01 -2.35
N ALA A 60 -6.19 -9.76 -1.36
CA ALA A 60 -5.37 -10.62 -0.51
C ALA A 60 -4.57 -11.67 -1.29
N GLY A 61 -5.11 -12.16 -2.40
CA GLY A 61 -4.43 -13.13 -3.27
C GLY A 61 -3.14 -12.62 -3.91
N ILE A 62 -2.87 -11.31 -3.86
CA ILE A 62 -1.60 -10.73 -4.31
C ILE A 62 -0.51 -10.92 -3.26
N PHE A 63 -0.87 -10.80 -1.98
CA PHE A 63 0.07 -10.72 -0.86
C PHE A 63 0.23 -12.05 -0.12
N LEU A 64 -0.85 -12.81 0.04
CA LEU A 64 -0.84 -14.07 0.79
C LEU A 64 -0.03 -15.13 0.02
N GLY A 65 1.06 -15.57 0.62
CA GLY A 65 2.02 -16.49 0.00
C GLY A 65 3.01 -15.83 -0.96
N ALA A 66 2.97 -14.51 -1.11
CA ALA A 66 3.86 -13.80 -2.01
C ALA A 66 5.30 -13.78 -1.52
N LYS A 67 6.23 -13.89 -2.46
CA LYS A 67 7.65 -13.63 -2.27
C LYS A 67 7.94 -12.16 -2.61
N VAL A 68 8.56 -11.44 -1.69
CA VAL A 68 9.07 -10.09 -1.94
C VAL A 68 10.39 -10.20 -2.69
N LEU A 69 10.43 -9.74 -3.93
CA LEU A 69 11.64 -9.74 -4.76
C LEU A 69 12.51 -8.52 -4.46
N SER A 70 11.90 -7.37 -4.26
CA SER A 70 12.62 -6.16 -3.86
C SER A 70 11.68 -5.14 -3.23
N VAL A 71 12.21 -4.32 -2.32
CA VAL A 71 11.57 -3.10 -1.83
C VAL A 71 12.53 -1.94 -2.05
N ARG A 72 12.05 -0.87 -2.65
CA ARG A 72 12.79 0.35 -2.96
C ARG A 72 11.99 1.57 -2.53
N HIS A 73 12.67 2.72 -2.44
CA HIS A 73 12.02 3.97 -2.04
C HIS A 73 12.33 5.08 -3.02
N THR A 74 11.37 5.99 -3.18
CA THR A 74 11.52 7.27 -3.90
C THR A 74 11.42 8.45 -2.93
N GLY A 75 11.51 9.65 -3.47
CA GLY A 75 11.43 10.89 -2.72
C GLY A 75 12.79 11.57 -2.53
N SER A 76 12.80 12.85 -2.15
CA SER A 76 14.02 13.61 -1.88
C SER A 76 14.86 12.95 -0.77
N VAL A 77 14.19 12.48 0.29
CA VAL A 77 14.78 11.72 1.40
C VAL A 77 14.12 10.35 1.50
N ILE A 78 14.93 9.30 1.65
CA ILE A 78 14.46 7.95 1.94
C ILE A 78 14.71 7.58 3.39
N PRO A 79 13.90 6.70 4.01
CA PRO A 79 14.14 6.27 5.40
C PRO A 79 15.50 5.61 5.55
N ARG A 80 16.13 5.84 6.72
CA ARG A 80 17.42 5.23 7.05
C ARG A 80 17.33 3.70 6.99
N GLY A 81 18.32 3.05 6.40
CA GLY A 81 18.36 1.59 6.24
C GLY A 81 17.57 1.06 5.06
N THR A 82 16.93 1.93 4.27
CA THR A 82 16.24 1.52 3.03
C THR A 82 17.09 1.80 1.79
N THR A 83 16.65 1.27 0.65
CA THR A 83 17.38 1.42 -0.63
C THR A 83 16.55 2.24 -1.62
N ARG A 84 17.20 3.19 -2.28
CA ARG A 84 16.56 4.03 -3.31
C ARG A 84 16.25 3.22 -4.57
N LEU A 85 15.15 3.56 -5.23
CA LEU A 85 14.85 3.07 -6.58
C LEU A 85 15.82 3.71 -7.57
N THR A 86 16.67 2.89 -8.20
CA THR A 86 17.64 3.32 -9.21
C THR A 86 17.42 2.64 -10.56
N THR A 87 16.67 1.53 -10.57
CA THR A 87 16.38 0.76 -11.77
C THR A 87 14.89 0.41 -11.76
N LEU A 88 14.21 0.66 -12.87
CA LEU A 88 12.81 0.33 -13.03
C LEU A 88 12.62 -1.18 -13.19
N PRO A 89 11.50 -1.74 -12.68
CA PRO A 89 11.13 -3.12 -12.96
C PRO A 89 10.93 -3.34 -14.46
N GLU A 90 11.12 -4.57 -14.90
CA GLU A 90 10.82 -5.00 -16.26
C GLU A 90 9.41 -4.57 -16.68
N LYS A 91 9.24 -4.17 -17.96
CA LYS A 91 8.01 -3.62 -18.55
C LYS A 91 7.56 -2.25 -18.03
N VAL A 92 8.21 -1.68 -17.02
CA VAL A 92 7.96 -0.30 -16.59
C VAL A 92 8.91 0.64 -17.32
N LYS A 93 8.36 1.62 -18.02
CA LYS A 93 9.12 2.60 -18.82
C LYS A 93 9.30 3.93 -18.09
N VAL A 94 8.29 4.35 -17.34
CA VAL A 94 8.32 5.55 -16.49
C VAL A 94 7.67 5.25 -15.17
N LEU A 95 8.30 5.66 -14.08
CA LEU A 95 7.77 5.72 -12.73
C LEU A 95 8.39 6.95 -12.08
N ASP A 96 7.66 8.05 -12.08
CA ASP A 96 8.09 9.31 -11.49
C ASP A 96 7.09 9.73 -10.41
N THR A 97 7.57 9.87 -9.20
CA THR A 97 6.79 10.31 -8.04
C THR A 97 6.93 11.81 -7.78
N HIS A 98 7.46 12.58 -8.71
CA HIS A 98 7.62 14.04 -8.64
C HIS A 98 8.25 14.53 -7.32
N GLY A 99 9.23 13.77 -6.82
CA GLY A 99 9.89 14.08 -5.54
C GLY A 99 9.15 13.59 -4.30
N TYR A 100 7.92 13.10 -4.43
CA TYR A 100 7.18 12.49 -3.31
C TYR A 100 7.80 11.15 -2.88
N GLY A 101 7.66 10.86 -1.59
CA GLY A 101 8.13 9.60 -1.03
C GLY A 101 7.16 8.45 -1.29
N ALA A 102 7.65 7.39 -1.94
CA ALA A 102 6.88 6.16 -2.11
C ALA A 102 7.68 4.92 -1.68
N ILE A 103 6.95 3.84 -1.36
CA ILE A 103 7.49 2.49 -1.25
C ILE A 103 7.14 1.78 -2.55
N ILE A 104 8.16 1.22 -3.21
CA ILE A 104 8.05 0.50 -4.47
C ILE A 104 8.44 -0.95 -4.20
N SER A 105 7.47 -1.86 -4.23
CA SER A 105 7.69 -3.27 -3.97
C SER A 105 7.41 -4.11 -5.20
N LEU A 106 8.32 -5.02 -5.52
CA LEU A 106 8.14 -6.05 -6.54
C LEU A 106 7.87 -7.37 -5.82
N LEU A 107 6.73 -7.97 -6.13
CA LEU A 107 6.21 -9.18 -5.52
C LEU A 107 6.03 -10.27 -6.57
N GLU A 108 6.20 -11.52 -6.17
CA GLU A 108 5.85 -12.68 -6.99
C GLU A 108 4.89 -13.57 -6.22
N ASN A 109 3.79 -13.94 -6.85
CA ASN A 109 2.83 -14.88 -6.29
C ASN A 109 2.17 -15.72 -7.37
N GLY A 110 2.23 -17.05 -7.23
CA GLY A 110 1.63 -17.99 -8.17
C GLY A 110 2.11 -17.82 -9.62
N GLY A 111 3.40 -17.53 -9.82
CA GLY A 111 4.01 -17.28 -11.13
C GLY A 111 3.67 -15.91 -11.73
N LYS A 112 2.98 -15.05 -11.00
CA LYS A 112 2.65 -13.68 -11.42
C LYS A 112 3.54 -12.69 -10.71
N LYS A 113 3.98 -11.64 -11.42
CA LYS A 113 4.75 -10.53 -10.86
C LYS A 113 3.87 -9.30 -10.69
N TYR A 114 3.93 -8.70 -9.51
CA TYR A 114 3.18 -7.50 -9.16
C TYR A 114 4.12 -6.38 -8.74
N LEU A 115 3.83 -5.18 -9.20
CA LEU A 115 4.44 -3.95 -8.73
C LEU A 115 3.44 -3.22 -7.83
N ALA A 116 3.81 -2.99 -6.58
CA ALA A 116 3.01 -2.23 -5.62
C ALA A 116 3.72 -0.91 -5.32
N ILE A 117 2.96 0.19 -5.40
CA ILE A 117 3.43 1.56 -5.18
C ILE A 117 2.59 2.16 -4.06
N VAL A 118 3.19 2.42 -2.90
CA VAL A 118 2.50 3.01 -1.73
C VAL A 118 2.97 4.44 -1.53
N ASN A 119 2.03 5.37 -1.46
CA ASN A 119 2.33 6.74 -1.02
C ASN A 119 2.77 6.72 0.44
N ARG A 120 4.01 7.14 0.72
CA ARG A 120 4.62 7.10 2.06
C ARG A 120 4.28 8.30 2.94
N SER A 121 3.53 9.26 2.42
CA SER A 121 3.08 10.41 3.22
C SER A 121 1.82 10.06 4.01
N LEU A 122 1.69 10.60 5.22
CA LEU A 122 0.46 10.60 6.02
C LEU A 122 -0.47 11.77 5.68
N MET A 123 0.06 12.81 5.02
CA MET A 123 -0.62 14.09 4.84
C MET A 123 -0.82 14.45 3.37
N ASP A 124 0.17 14.14 2.52
CA ASP A 124 0.22 14.67 1.17
C ASP A 124 -0.29 13.65 0.15
N THR A 125 -1.13 14.10 -0.76
CA THR A 125 -1.44 13.37 -1.98
C THR A 125 -0.20 13.35 -2.88
N MET A 126 0.19 12.16 -3.32
CA MET A 126 1.33 11.97 -4.21
C MET A 126 0.88 12.01 -5.66
N GLU A 127 1.59 12.75 -6.47
CA GLU A 127 1.51 12.66 -7.93
C GLU A 127 2.39 11.51 -8.43
N LEU A 128 1.87 10.74 -9.37
CA LEU A 128 2.59 9.66 -10.03
C LEU A 128 2.41 9.73 -11.53
N THR A 129 3.51 9.87 -12.27
CA THR A 129 3.53 9.57 -13.69
C THR A 129 3.98 8.13 -13.89
N PHE A 130 3.13 7.32 -14.50
CA PHE A 130 3.40 5.90 -14.73
C PHE A 130 3.16 5.52 -16.19
N TYR A 131 4.16 4.89 -16.80
CA TYR A 131 4.04 4.34 -18.15
C TYR A 131 4.71 2.97 -18.21
N ALA A 132 4.02 2.00 -18.77
CA ALA A 132 4.49 0.63 -18.88
C ALA A 132 4.15 0.02 -20.24
N ASP A 133 4.59 -1.21 -20.45
CA ASP A 133 4.19 -2.02 -21.60
C ASP A 133 2.67 -2.20 -21.63
N PRO A 134 2.02 -2.22 -22.83
CA PRO A 134 0.56 -2.42 -22.94
C PRO A 134 0.02 -3.71 -22.32
N SER A 135 0.88 -4.72 -22.11
CA SER A 135 0.50 -5.98 -21.44
C SER A 135 0.28 -5.80 -19.94
N VAL A 136 0.83 -4.75 -19.33
CA VAL A 136 0.69 -4.46 -17.90
C VAL A 136 -0.76 -4.07 -17.59
N LYS A 137 -1.29 -4.61 -16.50
CA LYS A 137 -2.64 -4.31 -16.02
C LYS A 137 -2.57 -3.65 -14.64
N ARG A 138 -3.46 -2.69 -14.40
CA ARG A 138 -3.69 -2.16 -13.06
C ARG A 138 -4.68 -3.06 -12.32
N VAL A 139 -4.39 -3.37 -11.08
CA VAL A 139 -5.30 -4.07 -10.17
C VAL A 139 -6.07 -3.02 -9.37
N LEU A 140 -7.39 -3.04 -9.47
CA LEU A 140 -8.26 -2.16 -8.71
C LEU A 140 -8.47 -2.70 -7.28
N LYS A 141 -9.10 -1.87 -6.43
CA LYS A 141 -9.33 -2.19 -5.01
C LYS A 141 -10.28 -3.36 -4.79
N ASP A 142 -11.11 -3.67 -5.78
CA ASP A 142 -12.00 -4.85 -5.80
C ASP A 142 -11.33 -6.10 -6.37
N GLY A 143 -10.05 -6.01 -6.75
CA GLY A 143 -9.29 -7.09 -7.37
C GLY A 143 -9.46 -7.21 -8.88
N SER A 144 -10.31 -6.41 -9.52
CA SER A 144 -10.48 -6.41 -10.97
C SER A 144 -9.26 -5.85 -11.70
N LEU A 145 -9.10 -6.24 -12.96
CA LEU A 145 -7.97 -5.82 -13.80
C LEU A 145 -8.45 -4.87 -14.90
N VAL A 146 -7.78 -3.74 -15.02
CA VAL A 146 -7.96 -2.78 -16.12
C VAL A 146 -6.63 -2.54 -16.83
N SER A 147 -6.66 -1.87 -17.98
CA SER A 147 -5.43 -1.44 -18.64
C SER A 147 -4.67 -0.48 -17.73
N ALA A 148 -3.33 -0.56 -17.75
CA ALA A 148 -2.51 0.44 -17.09
C ALA A 148 -2.71 1.80 -17.78
N GLU A 149 -2.65 2.87 -16.98
CA GLU A 149 -2.81 4.22 -17.51
C GLU A 149 -1.67 4.60 -18.46
N SER A 150 -1.99 5.48 -19.39
CA SER A 150 -1.01 6.11 -20.23
C SER A 150 -0.13 7.08 -19.42
N TYR A 151 1.14 7.23 -19.81
CA TYR A 151 2.07 8.18 -19.20
C TYR A 151 1.63 9.65 -19.30
N THR A 152 0.66 9.95 -20.14
CA THR A 152 0.09 11.31 -20.29
C THR A 152 -0.84 11.69 -19.15
N ALA A 153 -1.24 10.72 -18.33
CA ALA A 153 -2.09 10.95 -17.17
C ALA A 153 -1.25 10.89 -15.88
N THR A 154 -1.27 11.97 -15.12
CA THR A 154 -0.75 11.97 -13.74
C THR A 154 -1.80 11.40 -12.82
N LEU A 155 -1.44 10.37 -12.08
CA LEU A 155 -2.29 9.74 -11.09
C LEU A 155 -2.12 10.42 -9.74
N LEU A 156 -3.22 10.62 -9.04
CA LEU A 156 -3.21 11.13 -7.67
C LEU A 156 -3.41 9.97 -6.69
N ILE A 157 -2.46 9.79 -5.78
CA ILE A 157 -2.50 8.73 -4.78
C ILE A 157 -2.64 9.36 -3.41
N SER A 158 -3.77 9.13 -2.77
CA SER A 158 -4.07 9.67 -1.43
C SER A 158 -3.01 9.25 -0.39
N PRO A 159 -2.90 9.97 0.74
CA PRO A 159 -1.96 9.62 1.81
C PRO A 159 -2.09 8.16 2.25
N GLY A 160 -0.97 7.45 2.28
CA GLY A 160 -0.90 6.05 2.69
C GLY A 160 -1.56 5.05 1.75
N ASP A 161 -2.08 5.47 0.61
CA ASP A 161 -2.77 4.57 -0.32
C ASP A 161 -1.81 3.85 -1.27
N ILE A 162 -2.32 2.85 -1.98
CA ILE A 162 -1.56 1.94 -2.83
C ILE A 162 -2.11 1.87 -4.25
N LEU A 163 -1.22 1.81 -5.23
CA LEU A 163 -1.51 1.31 -6.58
C LEU A 163 -0.80 -0.02 -6.80
N ILE A 164 -1.44 -0.92 -7.50
CA ILE A 164 -0.89 -2.24 -7.81
C ILE A 164 -1.00 -2.51 -9.30
N TYR A 165 0.08 -3.01 -9.88
CA TYR A 165 0.15 -3.40 -11.28
C TYR A 165 0.56 -4.86 -11.40
N LEU A 166 -0.13 -5.60 -12.25
CA LEU A 166 0.25 -6.95 -12.69
C LEU A 166 1.17 -6.78 -13.91
N LEU A 167 2.45 -7.12 -13.76
CA LEU A 167 3.47 -7.01 -14.80
C LEU A 167 3.49 -8.23 -15.72
N GLU A 168 3.33 -9.42 -15.14
CA GLU A 168 3.36 -10.70 -15.85
C GLU A 168 2.32 -11.67 -15.28
N LYS A 169 1.81 -12.50 -16.17
CA LYS A 169 1.00 -13.67 -15.83
C LYS A 169 1.86 -14.91 -15.87
#